data_af2b445271326a7b0551a774101231e5
#
_entry.id   af2b445271326a7b0551a774101231e5
#
_cell.length_a   1.000
_cell.length_b   1.000
_cell.length_c   1.000
_cell.angle_alpha   90.00
_cell.angle_beta   90.00
_cell.angle_gamma   90.00
#
_symmetry.space_group_name_H-M   'P 1'
#
loop_
_entity.id
_entity.type
_entity.pdbx_description
1 polymer ?
#
loop_
_entity_poly.entity_id
_entity_poly.type
_entity_poly.pdbx_seq_one_letter_code
_entity_poly.pdbx_strand_id
1 'polypeptide(L)'
;MGDVVVVSGKRTPVGTFGKTLKSTPVVELGALVLKETLKKVQLKPVATDSLTQFEPDALKGLGMIDLEKQAYDYDDALQAVQVDEVIMGNVVGAAQGQNVARQAMIKAGITKETSAFTLNKVCASGMKAIALASQSIAAGDAEVVLAGGMENMSLIPYALPAARWGARMNNADLVDLMVMDGLFEIFYGYHMGLTAENIAEKYGITREEQDELGALSHQRAMKAIADGLFKDEIVPVVIPQRKKDPLIFDTDERPMETTVEKMARLRPAFKKDGTVTAGNASGINDAAAALLLMSDEKAKNLGLKPLVKIRAFSYAGMDPAYMGLGPIPAVRKLLKKENLTIDDFGAIELNEAFASQAIACVRELGCDMEKTNALGSGISIGHPIGCSGARITLTLIGEMMRKNVELGLASLCIGGGQGMAMILEAC
;
A
#
# COMPACT_ATOMS: atom_id res chain seq x y z
N MET A 1 -16.90 -11.42 -19.71
CA MET A 1 -16.68 -10.81 -18.41
C MET A 1 -16.46 -9.32 -18.67
N GLY A 2 -17.15 -8.45 -17.95
CA GLY A 2 -16.97 -7.01 -18.12
C GLY A 2 -15.62 -6.53 -17.57
N ASP A 3 -15.16 -5.37 -18.03
CA ASP A 3 -13.94 -4.73 -17.52
C ASP A 3 -14.15 -4.30 -16.05
N VAL A 4 -13.10 -4.42 -15.25
CA VAL A 4 -13.09 -3.93 -13.86
C VAL A 4 -12.32 -2.62 -13.83
N VAL A 5 -12.99 -1.57 -13.35
CA VAL A 5 -12.47 -0.21 -13.36
C VAL A 5 -12.24 0.31 -11.95
N VAL A 6 -11.26 1.20 -11.82
CA VAL A 6 -11.05 2.02 -10.63
C VAL A 6 -11.70 3.39 -10.88
N VAL A 7 -12.59 3.80 -10.00
CA VAL A 7 -13.31 5.09 -10.13
C VAL A 7 -12.82 6.13 -9.12
N SER A 8 -12.19 5.72 -8.04
CA SER A 8 -11.71 6.61 -6.98
C SER A 8 -10.56 5.97 -6.20
N GLY A 9 -9.80 6.81 -5.50
CA GLY A 9 -8.82 6.36 -4.52
C GLY A 9 -8.33 7.52 -3.66
N LYS A 10 -7.96 7.21 -2.43
CA LYS A 10 -7.35 8.12 -1.45
C LYS A 10 -6.29 7.40 -0.63
N ARG A 11 -5.30 8.15 -0.14
CA ARG A 11 -4.32 7.71 0.84
C ARG A 11 -4.11 8.75 1.93
N THR A 12 -3.63 8.33 3.08
CA THR A 12 -3.07 9.26 4.05
C THR A 12 -1.70 9.77 3.57
N PRO A 13 -1.20 10.88 4.10
CA PRO A 13 0.24 11.12 4.05
C PRO A 13 0.99 9.96 4.71
N VAL A 14 2.23 9.72 4.29
CA VAL A 14 3.08 8.69 4.87
C VAL A 14 3.86 9.26 6.05
N GLY A 15 3.58 8.75 7.24
CA GLY A 15 4.28 9.09 8.48
C GLY A 15 5.60 8.34 8.61
N THR A 16 6.58 8.97 9.25
CA THR A 16 7.86 8.36 9.59
C THR A 16 7.78 7.68 10.95
N PHE A 17 8.46 6.55 11.10
CA PHE A 17 8.52 5.77 12.33
C PHE A 17 8.76 6.63 13.57
N GLY A 18 7.89 6.47 14.54
CA GLY A 18 7.96 7.17 15.82
C GLY A 18 7.64 8.67 15.78
N LYS A 19 7.15 9.18 14.63
CA LYS A 19 6.79 10.60 14.47
C LYS A 19 5.28 10.83 14.47
N THR A 20 4.77 11.56 13.49
CA THR A 20 3.43 12.17 13.51
C THR A 20 2.30 11.16 13.66
N LEU A 21 2.34 10.02 12.98
CA LEU A 21 1.29 8.99 13.06
C LEU A 21 1.51 7.92 14.14
N LYS A 22 2.56 8.02 14.94
CA LYS A 22 2.99 6.98 15.90
C LYS A 22 1.93 6.52 16.91
N SER A 23 0.90 7.33 17.16
CA SER A 23 -0.17 7.02 18.12
C SER A 23 -1.54 6.85 17.47
N THR A 24 -1.62 6.92 16.14
CA THR A 24 -2.88 6.78 15.39
C THR A 24 -3.11 5.31 15.05
N PRO A 25 -4.15 4.65 15.60
CA PRO A 25 -4.41 3.25 15.30
C PRO A 25 -4.56 3.01 13.80
N VAL A 26 -4.06 1.88 13.30
CA VAL A 26 -4.12 1.54 11.87
C VAL A 26 -5.55 1.49 11.34
N VAL A 27 -6.50 1.07 12.17
CA VAL A 27 -7.93 1.03 11.81
C VAL A 27 -8.53 2.42 11.59
N GLU A 28 -8.04 3.45 12.27
CA GLU A 28 -8.47 4.83 12.04
C GLU A 28 -7.92 5.37 10.71
N LEU A 29 -6.67 5.06 10.38
CA LEU A 29 -6.10 5.40 9.08
C LEU A 29 -6.85 4.70 7.93
N GLY A 30 -7.16 3.40 8.11
CA GLY A 30 -7.96 2.63 7.17
C GLY A 30 -9.37 3.18 7.01
N ALA A 31 -10.05 3.50 8.11
CA ALA A 31 -11.39 4.07 8.09
C ALA A 31 -11.44 5.41 7.33
N LEU A 32 -10.46 6.27 7.56
CA LEU A 32 -10.35 7.56 6.90
C LEU A 32 -10.27 7.39 5.37
N VAL A 33 -9.35 6.56 4.88
CA VAL A 33 -9.17 6.39 3.43
C VAL A 33 -10.37 5.69 2.77
N LEU A 34 -11.01 4.73 3.43
CA LEU A 34 -12.23 4.09 2.93
C LEU A 34 -13.37 5.11 2.77
N LYS A 35 -13.62 5.90 3.81
CA LYS A 35 -14.63 6.96 3.83
C LYS A 35 -14.38 7.99 2.72
N GLU A 36 -13.19 8.55 2.68
CA GLU A 36 -12.86 9.64 1.75
C GLU A 36 -12.74 9.16 0.29
N THR A 37 -12.46 7.88 0.07
CA THR A 37 -12.52 7.28 -1.27
C THR A 37 -13.94 7.28 -1.83
N LEU A 38 -14.97 7.01 -1.02
CA LEU A 38 -16.38 7.12 -1.41
C LEU A 38 -16.80 8.57 -1.59
N LYS A 39 -16.51 9.44 -0.61
CA LYS A 39 -16.88 10.87 -0.65
C LYS A 39 -16.30 11.58 -1.87
N LYS A 40 -15.07 11.23 -2.29
CA LYS A 40 -14.42 11.85 -3.47
C LYS A 40 -15.26 11.76 -4.75
N VAL A 41 -16.02 10.69 -4.91
CA VAL A 41 -16.91 10.47 -6.06
C VAL A 41 -18.39 10.63 -5.70
N GLN A 42 -18.68 11.39 -4.66
CA GLN A 42 -20.03 11.76 -4.22
C GLN A 42 -20.92 10.55 -3.90
N LEU A 43 -20.33 9.48 -3.32
CA LEU A 43 -21.05 8.29 -2.91
C LEU A 43 -21.19 8.19 -1.39
N LYS A 44 -22.31 7.61 -0.94
CA LYS A 44 -22.55 7.18 0.45
C LYS A 44 -22.90 5.69 0.50
N PRO A 45 -22.36 4.93 1.48
CA PRO A 45 -22.68 3.51 1.60
C PRO A 45 -24.08 3.32 2.16
N VAL A 46 -24.80 2.36 1.58
CA VAL A 46 -26.13 1.92 2.06
C VAL A 46 -26.23 0.41 2.01
N ALA A 47 -27.05 -0.18 2.90
CA ALA A 47 -27.51 -1.55 2.76
C ALA A 47 -28.79 -1.54 1.93
N THR A 48 -28.81 -2.29 0.83
CA THR A 48 -30.01 -2.48 0.00
C THR A 48 -30.72 -3.76 0.37
N ASP A 49 -31.92 -3.96 -0.16
CA ASP A 49 -32.70 -5.17 0.06
C ASP A 49 -31.95 -6.44 -0.35
N SER A 50 -31.02 -6.34 -1.30
CA SER A 50 -30.18 -7.48 -1.72
C SER A 50 -29.29 -8.04 -0.60
N LEU A 51 -28.94 -7.22 0.38
CA LEU A 51 -28.20 -7.64 1.58
C LEU A 51 -29.15 -7.93 2.76
N THR A 52 -30.07 -7.00 3.03
CA THR A 52 -30.91 -7.05 4.25
C THR A 52 -31.96 -8.17 4.23
N GLN A 53 -32.38 -8.65 3.03
CA GLN A 53 -33.31 -9.79 2.93
C GLN A 53 -32.82 -11.08 3.63
N PHE A 54 -31.49 -11.21 3.78
CA PHE A 54 -30.86 -12.38 4.41
C PHE A 54 -30.55 -12.18 5.89
N GLU A 55 -30.93 -11.04 6.47
CA GLU A 55 -30.77 -10.83 7.91
C GLU A 55 -31.51 -11.89 8.73
N PRO A 56 -30.96 -12.27 9.90
CA PRO A 56 -31.70 -13.12 10.86
C PRO A 56 -33.04 -12.48 11.21
N ASP A 57 -34.12 -13.27 11.26
CA ASP A 57 -35.48 -12.76 11.45
C ASP A 57 -35.63 -11.86 12.69
N ALA A 58 -34.89 -12.16 13.76
CA ALA A 58 -34.90 -11.35 14.99
C ALA A 58 -34.22 -9.99 14.86
N LEU A 59 -33.45 -9.74 13.78
CA LEU A 59 -32.68 -8.53 13.53
C LEU A 59 -33.20 -7.73 12.36
N LYS A 60 -34.16 -8.26 11.60
CA LYS A 60 -34.75 -7.58 10.44
C LYS A 60 -35.35 -6.22 10.82
N GLY A 61 -34.96 -5.21 10.02
CA GLY A 61 -35.49 -3.86 10.17
C GLY A 61 -34.89 -3.02 11.30
N LEU A 62 -33.85 -3.50 12.00
CA LEU A 62 -33.16 -2.71 13.03
C LEU A 62 -32.39 -1.52 12.44
N GLY A 63 -32.09 -1.55 11.14
CA GLY A 63 -31.33 -0.51 10.47
C GLY A 63 -29.90 -0.37 11.00
N MET A 64 -29.36 0.84 10.96
CA MET A 64 -28.00 1.13 11.44
C MET A 64 -27.85 0.89 12.93
N ILE A 65 -26.79 0.19 13.32
CA ILE A 65 -26.38 0.04 14.72
C ILE A 65 -25.71 1.33 15.23
N ASP A 66 -25.58 1.48 16.55
CA ASP A 66 -25.03 2.70 17.14
C ASP A 66 -23.57 2.97 16.74
N LEU A 67 -22.77 1.94 16.49
CA LEU A 67 -21.40 2.09 15.99
C LEU A 67 -21.37 2.68 14.58
N GLU A 68 -22.27 2.26 13.70
CA GLU A 68 -22.41 2.82 12.36
C GLU A 68 -22.86 4.28 12.44
N LYS A 69 -23.89 4.59 13.23
CA LYS A 69 -24.40 5.96 13.42
C LYS A 69 -23.33 6.93 13.92
N GLN A 70 -22.48 6.49 14.86
CA GLN A 70 -21.38 7.29 15.37
C GLN A 70 -20.30 7.58 14.33
N ALA A 71 -20.09 6.63 13.41
CA ALA A 71 -19.08 6.70 12.37
C ALA A 71 -19.62 7.34 11.07
N TYR A 72 -20.94 7.32 10.88
CA TYR A 72 -21.60 7.80 9.66
C TYR A 72 -21.52 9.32 9.58
N ASP A 73 -20.74 9.78 8.61
CA ASP A 73 -20.45 11.19 8.36
C ASP A 73 -20.52 11.44 6.83
N TYR A 74 -21.65 11.07 6.25
CA TYR A 74 -21.94 11.28 4.84
C TYR A 74 -23.12 12.23 4.68
N ASP A 75 -23.01 13.15 3.73
CA ASP A 75 -24.11 14.06 3.38
C ASP A 75 -25.27 13.24 2.75
N ASP A 76 -26.49 13.59 3.13
CA ASP A 76 -27.70 12.95 2.59
C ASP A 76 -27.88 13.18 1.08
N ALA A 77 -27.31 14.25 0.54
CA ALA A 77 -27.31 14.53 -0.89
C ALA A 77 -26.42 13.61 -1.73
N LEU A 78 -25.48 12.85 -1.10
CA LEU A 78 -24.62 11.93 -1.82
C LEU A 78 -25.42 10.77 -2.42
N GLN A 79 -24.97 10.27 -3.57
CA GLN A 79 -25.60 9.14 -4.23
C GLN A 79 -25.37 7.84 -3.44
N ALA A 80 -26.42 7.09 -3.23
CA ALA A 80 -26.37 5.83 -2.51
C ALA A 80 -25.68 4.71 -3.33
N VAL A 81 -24.80 3.96 -2.70
CA VAL A 81 -24.16 2.77 -3.29
C VAL A 81 -24.07 1.66 -2.26
N GLN A 82 -24.36 0.43 -2.66
CA GLN A 82 -24.01 -0.75 -1.89
C GLN A 82 -22.54 -1.07 -2.11
N VAL A 83 -21.80 -1.26 -1.03
CA VAL A 83 -20.44 -1.82 -1.06
C VAL A 83 -20.56 -3.30 -0.69
N ASP A 84 -20.16 -4.18 -1.58
CA ASP A 84 -20.33 -5.63 -1.39
C ASP A 84 -19.23 -6.20 -0.50
N GLU A 85 -17.99 -5.70 -0.65
CA GLU A 85 -16.86 -6.18 0.12
C GLU A 85 -15.79 -5.10 0.36
N VAL A 86 -15.08 -5.23 1.50
CA VAL A 86 -13.89 -4.42 1.82
C VAL A 86 -12.69 -5.34 2.03
N ILE A 87 -11.64 -5.16 1.23
CA ILE A 87 -10.42 -5.97 1.28
C ILE A 87 -9.22 -5.09 1.62
N MET A 88 -8.62 -5.27 2.81
CA MET A 88 -7.47 -4.47 3.21
C MET A 88 -6.26 -5.33 3.55
N GLY A 89 -5.12 -4.96 2.96
CA GLY A 89 -3.82 -5.50 3.33
C GLY A 89 -3.35 -4.95 4.67
N ASN A 90 -2.85 -5.84 5.54
CA ASN A 90 -2.12 -5.47 6.76
C ASN A 90 -1.17 -6.63 7.10
N VAL A 91 0.10 -6.33 7.36
CA VAL A 91 1.12 -7.36 7.55
C VAL A 91 1.25 -7.75 9.01
N VAL A 92 1.41 -6.77 9.90
CA VAL A 92 1.61 -7.05 11.33
C VAL A 92 0.38 -6.59 12.10
N GLY A 93 -0.60 -7.48 12.19
CA GLY A 93 -1.90 -7.25 12.86
C GLY A 93 -1.91 -7.59 14.35
N ALA A 94 -0.75 -7.85 14.97
CA ALA A 94 -0.68 -8.26 16.37
C ALA A 94 -1.25 -7.19 17.31
N ALA A 95 -2.06 -7.63 18.27
CA ALA A 95 -2.72 -6.79 19.30
C ALA A 95 -3.65 -5.68 18.76
N GLN A 96 -4.04 -5.74 17.50
CA GLN A 96 -4.95 -4.76 16.88
C GLN A 96 -6.42 -5.23 16.88
N GLY A 97 -6.71 -6.38 17.46
CA GLY A 97 -8.04 -7.01 17.45
C GLY A 97 -8.27 -7.88 16.21
N GLN A 98 -9.51 -8.39 16.10
CA GLN A 98 -9.88 -9.27 15.00
C GLN A 98 -10.10 -8.46 13.73
N ASN A 99 -9.62 -8.96 12.58
CA ASN A 99 -9.95 -8.47 11.24
C ASN A 99 -9.98 -6.93 11.15
N VAL A 100 -8.80 -6.33 11.12
CA VAL A 100 -8.65 -4.86 11.09
C VAL A 100 -9.34 -4.19 9.89
N ALA A 101 -9.54 -4.91 8.77
CA ALA A 101 -10.34 -4.42 7.64
C ALA A 101 -11.81 -4.23 8.02
N ARG A 102 -12.39 -5.20 8.75
CA ARG A 102 -13.76 -5.10 9.25
C ARG A 102 -13.93 -3.95 10.24
N GLN A 103 -12.96 -3.76 11.13
CA GLN A 103 -12.97 -2.64 12.07
C GLN A 103 -12.91 -1.29 11.34
N ALA A 104 -12.01 -1.16 10.37
CA ALA A 104 -11.87 0.06 9.58
C ALA A 104 -13.15 0.34 8.76
N MET A 105 -13.76 -0.68 8.20
CA MET A 105 -15.00 -0.59 7.44
C MET A 105 -16.15 -0.02 8.28
N ILE A 106 -16.40 -0.57 9.46
CA ILE A 106 -17.46 -0.07 10.37
C ILE A 106 -17.14 1.38 10.81
N LYS A 107 -15.88 1.68 11.14
CA LYS A 107 -15.45 3.03 11.51
C LYS A 107 -15.48 4.02 10.33
N ALA A 108 -15.51 3.54 9.09
CA ALA A 108 -15.78 4.35 7.91
C ALA A 108 -17.26 4.67 7.71
N GLY A 109 -18.17 4.10 8.51
CA GLY A 109 -19.61 4.22 8.35
C GLY A 109 -20.17 3.36 7.21
N ILE A 110 -19.43 2.37 6.74
CA ILE A 110 -19.90 1.37 5.77
C ILE A 110 -20.76 0.35 6.53
N THR A 111 -21.82 -0.10 5.89
CA THR A 111 -22.90 -0.85 6.55
C THR A 111 -22.43 -2.21 7.09
N LYS A 112 -23.01 -2.65 8.21
CA LYS A 112 -22.66 -3.91 8.90
C LYS A 112 -22.91 -5.16 8.04
N GLU A 113 -23.78 -5.04 7.05
CA GLU A 113 -24.09 -6.10 6.10
C GLU A 113 -22.98 -6.36 5.09
N THR A 114 -22.13 -5.36 4.82
CA THR A 114 -20.96 -5.51 3.95
C THR A 114 -19.95 -6.49 4.54
N SER A 115 -19.45 -7.43 3.74
CA SER A 115 -18.35 -8.32 4.14
C SER A 115 -17.02 -7.60 4.15
N ALA A 116 -16.06 -8.05 4.97
CA ALA A 116 -14.71 -7.54 4.95
C ALA A 116 -13.68 -8.57 5.43
N PHE A 117 -12.49 -8.57 4.87
CA PHE A 117 -11.38 -9.36 5.37
C PHE A 117 -10.02 -8.67 5.23
N THR A 118 -9.11 -9.08 6.10
CA THR A 118 -7.72 -8.63 6.10
C THR A 118 -6.83 -9.70 5.46
N LEU A 119 -5.91 -9.29 4.60
CA LEU A 119 -4.96 -10.21 3.99
C LEU A 119 -3.50 -9.81 4.26
N ASN A 120 -2.63 -10.80 4.25
CA ASN A 120 -1.19 -10.63 4.32
C ASN A 120 -0.51 -11.32 3.13
N LYS A 121 0.13 -10.53 2.29
CA LYS A 121 1.11 -10.91 1.27
C LYS A 121 2.36 -10.04 1.40
N VAL A 122 2.77 -9.79 2.65
CA VAL A 122 3.88 -8.91 3.01
C VAL A 122 3.78 -7.57 2.25
N CYS A 123 4.83 -7.08 1.59
CA CYS A 123 4.86 -5.79 0.90
C CYS A 123 3.77 -5.63 -0.19
N ALA A 124 3.30 -6.72 -0.79
CA ALA A 124 2.27 -6.68 -1.82
C ALA A 124 0.83 -6.78 -1.29
N SER A 125 0.60 -6.75 0.02
CA SER A 125 -0.74 -6.93 0.59
C SER A 125 -1.78 -5.97 -0.02
N GLY A 126 -1.47 -4.68 -0.12
CA GLY A 126 -2.37 -3.70 -0.71
C GLY A 126 -2.64 -3.94 -2.21
N MET A 127 -1.63 -4.27 -3.00
CA MET A 127 -1.83 -4.60 -4.42
C MET A 127 -2.59 -5.93 -4.60
N LYS A 128 -2.36 -6.90 -3.71
CA LYS A 128 -3.10 -8.17 -3.74
C LYS A 128 -4.57 -7.97 -3.36
N ALA A 129 -4.89 -7.05 -2.46
CA ALA A 129 -6.26 -6.66 -2.16
C ALA A 129 -6.98 -6.14 -3.42
N ILE A 130 -6.33 -5.24 -4.18
CA ILE A 130 -6.85 -4.72 -5.45
C ILE A 130 -7.05 -5.86 -6.48
N ALA A 131 -6.09 -6.78 -6.59
CA ALA A 131 -6.20 -7.92 -7.49
C ALA A 131 -7.35 -8.87 -7.10
N LEU A 132 -7.59 -9.12 -5.80
CA LEU A 132 -8.70 -9.94 -5.32
C LEU A 132 -10.04 -9.25 -5.59
N ALA A 133 -10.15 -7.95 -5.33
CA ALA A 133 -11.32 -7.16 -5.68
C ALA A 133 -11.65 -7.26 -7.17
N SER A 134 -10.64 -7.10 -8.03
CA SER A 134 -10.81 -7.28 -9.48
C SER A 134 -11.27 -8.70 -9.84
N GLN A 135 -10.75 -9.73 -9.19
CA GLN A 135 -11.18 -11.12 -9.41
C GLN A 135 -12.63 -11.37 -8.95
N SER A 136 -13.02 -10.85 -7.77
CA SER A 136 -14.38 -10.99 -7.25
C SER A 136 -15.41 -10.32 -8.18
N ILE A 137 -15.11 -9.10 -8.65
CA ILE A 137 -15.98 -8.39 -9.59
C ILE A 137 -16.05 -9.12 -10.94
N ALA A 138 -14.92 -9.56 -11.49
CA ALA A 138 -14.89 -10.29 -12.75
C ALA A 138 -15.60 -11.66 -12.67
N ALA A 139 -15.61 -12.29 -11.49
CA ALA A 139 -16.34 -13.55 -11.26
C ALA A 139 -17.86 -13.33 -11.09
N GLY A 140 -18.30 -12.10 -10.82
CA GLY A 140 -19.69 -11.78 -10.55
C GLY A 140 -20.11 -12.00 -9.09
N ASP A 141 -19.14 -12.21 -8.18
CA ASP A 141 -19.39 -12.37 -6.74
C ASP A 141 -19.65 -11.02 -6.06
N ALA A 142 -19.18 -9.91 -6.65
CA ALA A 142 -19.36 -8.55 -6.18
C ALA A 142 -19.50 -7.58 -7.37
N GLU A 143 -20.13 -6.43 -7.16
CA GLU A 143 -20.19 -5.32 -8.14
C GLU A 143 -19.33 -4.14 -7.71
N VAL A 144 -19.25 -3.86 -6.39
CA VAL A 144 -18.56 -2.69 -5.82
C VAL A 144 -17.68 -3.13 -4.65
N VAL A 145 -16.38 -2.95 -4.78
CA VAL A 145 -15.40 -3.37 -3.76
C VAL A 145 -14.46 -2.21 -3.42
N LEU A 146 -14.29 -1.95 -2.14
CA LEU A 146 -13.20 -1.11 -1.63
C LEU A 146 -11.99 -2.00 -1.32
N ALA A 147 -10.87 -1.71 -1.94
CA ALA A 147 -9.65 -2.49 -1.77
C ALA A 147 -8.43 -1.60 -1.52
N GLY A 148 -7.55 -2.04 -0.64
CA GLY A 148 -6.38 -1.25 -0.32
C GLY A 148 -5.45 -1.91 0.68
N GLY A 149 -4.76 -1.09 1.46
CA GLY A 149 -3.88 -1.56 2.52
C GLY A 149 -3.58 -0.49 3.54
N MET A 150 -3.21 -0.92 4.72
CA MET A 150 -2.89 -0.05 5.85
C MET A 150 -1.81 -0.70 6.71
N GLU A 151 -0.92 0.11 7.23
CA GLU A 151 0.12 -0.33 8.17
C GLU A 151 0.46 0.82 9.10
N ASN A 152 0.58 0.56 10.39
CA ASN A 152 1.22 1.46 11.32
C ASN A 152 2.36 0.72 12.00
N MET A 153 3.57 0.86 11.44
CA MET A 153 4.74 0.15 11.94
C MET A 153 5.21 0.73 13.27
N SER A 154 4.87 1.97 13.57
CA SER A 154 5.18 2.63 14.86
C SER A 154 4.42 2.04 16.04
N LEU A 155 3.27 1.40 15.82
CA LEU A 155 2.42 0.79 16.85
C LEU A 155 2.55 -0.72 16.97
N ILE A 156 3.41 -1.35 16.17
CA ILE A 156 3.62 -2.79 16.26
C ILE A 156 4.24 -3.14 17.61
N PRO A 157 3.64 -4.07 18.38
CA PRO A 157 4.09 -4.39 19.72
C PRO A 157 5.28 -5.36 19.72
N TYR A 158 5.85 -5.51 20.91
CA TYR A 158 6.72 -6.63 21.24
C TYR A 158 5.90 -7.80 21.78
N ALA A 159 6.37 -9.03 21.57
CA ALA A 159 5.81 -10.25 22.14
C ALA A 159 6.76 -10.92 23.11
N LEU A 160 6.21 -11.52 24.15
CA LEU A 160 6.90 -12.40 25.08
C LEU A 160 6.27 -13.80 24.99
N PRO A 161 6.64 -14.67 24.03
CA PRO A 161 6.00 -15.97 23.80
C PRO A 161 6.01 -16.87 25.05
N ALA A 162 7.09 -16.86 25.81
CA ALA A 162 7.22 -17.66 27.03
C ALA A 162 6.24 -17.27 28.13
N ALA A 163 5.68 -16.04 28.10
CA ALA A 163 4.76 -15.55 29.14
C ALA A 163 3.45 -16.38 29.22
N ARG A 164 2.98 -16.98 28.10
CA ARG A 164 1.75 -17.78 28.10
C ARG A 164 1.79 -18.94 29.10
N TRP A 165 2.96 -19.48 29.35
CA TRP A 165 3.18 -20.60 30.28
C TRP A 165 3.97 -20.20 31.51
N GLY A 166 4.06 -18.87 31.80
CA GLY A 166 4.63 -18.32 33.03
C GLY A 166 6.12 -18.05 32.99
N ALA A 167 6.82 -18.19 31.84
CA ALA A 167 8.28 -17.96 31.70
C ALA A 167 9.07 -18.58 32.87
N ARG A 168 8.80 -19.84 33.22
CA ARG A 168 9.06 -20.49 34.52
C ARG A 168 10.50 -20.48 34.99
N MET A 169 11.49 -20.51 34.10
CA MET A 169 12.90 -20.59 34.44
C MET A 169 13.76 -20.04 33.31
N ASN A 170 14.87 -19.38 33.64
CA ASN A 170 15.81 -18.70 32.76
C ASN A 170 15.21 -17.40 32.14
N ASN A 171 16.07 -16.71 31.40
CA ASN A 171 15.68 -15.50 30.64
C ASN A 171 14.73 -15.87 29.50
N ALA A 172 13.87 -14.94 29.14
CA ALA A 172 12.99 -15.05 27.99
C ALA A 172 13.17 -13.81 27.10
N ASP A 173 13.17 -14.03 25.78
CA ASP A 173 13.34 -12.96 24.81
C ASP A 173 12.05 -12.18 24.63
N LEU A 174 12.19 -10.87 24.59
CA LEU A 174 11.15 -9.93 24.15
C LEU A 174 11.33 -9.69 22.65
N VAL A 175 10.42 -10.24 21.85
CA VAL A 175 10.51 -10.26 20.37
C VAL A 175 9.90 -9.02 19.80
N ASP A 176 10.67 -8.24 19.02
CA ASP A 176 10.15 -7.14 18.21
C ASP A 176 9.38 -7.69 17.01
N LEU A 177 8.05 -7.59 17.04
CA LEU A 177 7.19 -8.13 15.97
C LEU A 177 7.28 -7.32 14.67
N MET A 178 7.69 -6.05 14.72
CA MET A 178 7.92 -5.27 13.51
C MET A 178 9.10 -5.88 12.72
N VAL A 179 10.13 -6.28 13.40
CA VAL A 179 11.28 -6.96 12.78
C VAL A 179 10.91 -8.39 12.41
N MET A 180 10.42 -9.19 13.35
CA MET A 180 10.20 -10.63 13.18
C MET A 180 9.18 -10.93 12.08
N ASP A 181 8.02 -10.23 12.06
CA ASP A 181 6.93 -10.53 11.16
C ASP A 181 6.94 -9.65 9.89
N GLY A 182 7.70 -8.54 9.90
CA GLY A 182 7.73 -7.58 8.80
C GLY A 182 9.05 -7.44 8.06
N LEU A 183 10.19 -7.53 8.76
CA LEU A 183 11.51 -7.13 8.24
C LEU A 183 12.58 -8.24 8.32
N PHE A 184 12.22 -9.43 8.77
CA PHE A 184 13.15 -10.56 8.94
C PHE A 184 12.95 -11.60 7.84
N GLU A 185 14.05 -12.01 7.20
CA GLU A 185 14.05 -13.11 6.24
C GLU A 185 14.15 -14.43 7.01
N ILE A 186 12.99 -15.04 7.20
CA ILE A 186 12.83 -16.16 8.14
C ILE A 186 13.55 -17.45 7.67
N PHE A 187 13.71 -17.65 6.35
CA PHE A 187 14.32 -18.87 5.81
C PHE A 187 15.83 -18.88 5.99
N TYR A 188 16.47 -17.71 5.89
CA TYR A 188 17.92 -17.56 6.06
C TYR A 188 18.33 -16.97 7.42
N GLY A 189 17.37 -16.50 8.21
CA GLY A 189 17.61 -16.06 9.58
C GLY A 189 18.33 -14.73 9.72
N TYR A 190 18.01 -13.74 8.85
CA TYR A 190 18.61 -12.41 8.90
C TYR A 190 17.64 -11.29 8.48
N HIS A 191 18.04 -10.05 8.75
CA HIS A 191 17.23 -8.87 8.38
C HIS A 191 17.16 -8.69 6.85
N MET A 192 16.00 -8.22 6.31
CA MET A 192 15.79 -7.98 4.87
C MET A 192 16.87 -7.11 4.22
N GLY A 193 17.53 -6.22 4.97
CA GLY A 193 18.65 -5.43 4.47
C GLY A 193 19.84 -6.25 3.97
N LEU A 194 20.04 -7.49 4.50
CA LEU A 194 21.06 -8.39 3.98
C LEU A 194 20.68 -8.97 2.61
N THR A 195 19.41 -9.13 2.30
CA THR A 195 19.00 -9.51 0.93
C THR A 195 19.37 -8.43 -0.09
N ALA A 196 19.32 -7.16 0.32
CA ALA A 196 19.76 -6.03 -0.51
C ALA A 196 21.28 -5.99 -0.70
N GLU A 197 22.06 -6.32 0.34
CA GLU A 197 23.52 -6.51 0.23
C GLU A 197 23.88 -7.67 -0.72
N ASN A 198 23.14 -8.79 -0.64
CA ASN A 198 23.32 -9.93 -1.55
C ASN A 198 23.10 -9.52 -3.01
N ILE A 199 22.10 -8.68 -3.28
CA ILE A 199 21.82 -8.15 -4.62
C ILE A 199 22.92 -7.21 -5.07
N ALA A 200 23.37 -6.28 -4.21
CA ALA A 200 24.46 -5.36 -4.51
C ALA A 200 25.72 -6.12 -4.91
N GLU A 201 26.10 -7.14 -4.15
CA GLU A 201 27.25 -7.99 -4.43
C GLU A 201 27.08 -8.77 -5.74
N LYS A 202 25.93 -9.41 -5.94
CA LYS A 202 25.64 -10.26 -7.11
C LYS A 202 25.62 -9.49 -8.43
N TYR A 203 25.15 -8.22 -8.41
CA TYR A 203 25.03 -7.39 -9.59
C TYR A 203 26.15 -6.36 -9.73
N GLY A 204 27.12 -6.35 -8.80
CA GLY A 204 28.20 -5.37 -8.78
C GLY A 204 27.72 -3.92 -8.64
N ILE A 205 26.59 -3.72 -7.91
CA ILE A 205 26.01 -2.38 -7.70
C ILE A 205 26.78 -1.70 -6.57
N THR A 206 27.39 -0.58 -6.90
CA THR A 206 28.26 0.14 -5.97
C THR A 206 27.44 0.92 -4.92
N ARG A 207 28.11 1.36 -3.87
CA ARG A 207 27.54 2.26 -2.87
C ARG A 207 27.12 3.60 -3.49
N GLU A 208 27.93 4.12 -4.39
CA GLU A 208 27.69 5.39 -5.07
C GLU A 208 26.41 5.34 -5.91
N GLU A 209 26.24 4.32 -6.75
CA GLU A 209 25.02 4.12 -7.53
C GLU A 209 23.75 4.05 -6.65
N GLN A 210 23.86 3.41 -5.48
CA GLN A 210 22.76 3.32 -4.52
C GLN A 210 22.45 4.70 -3.90
N ASP A 211 23.46 5.47 -3.56
CA ASP A 211 23.30 6.80 -2.98
C ASP A 211 22.78 7.80 -4.04
N GLU A 212 23.18 7.68 -5.31
CA GLU A 212 22.62 8.44 -6.44
C GLU A 212 21.12 8.20 -6.62
N LEU A 213 20.69 6.92 -6.63
CA LEU A 213 19.25 6.61 -6.72
C LEU A 213 18.50 7.13 -5.49
N GLY A 214 19.06 6.99 -4.29
CA GLY A 214 18.47 7.51 -3.08
C GLY A 214 18.26 9.03 -3.13
N ALA A 215 19.29 9.78 -3.55
CA ALA A 215 19.21 11.22 -3.71
C ALA A 215 18.19 11.62 -4.78
N LEU A 216 18.17 10.93 -5.93
CA LEU A 216 17.20 11.16 -7.00
C LEU A 216 15.76 10.94 -6.52
N SER A 217 15.50 9.85 -5.78
CA SER A 217 14.19 9.54 -5.22
C SER A 217 13.69 10.68 -4.33
N HIS A 218 14.53 11.18 -3.41
CA HIS A 218 14.20 12.33 -2.56
C HIS A 218 13.97 13.62 -3.34
N GLN A 219 14.81 13.93 -4.33
CA GLN A 219 14.65 15.12 -5.18
C GLN A 219 13.30 15.09 -5.93
N ARG A 220 12.94 13.94 -6.50
CA ARG A 220 11.66 13.74 -7.19
C ARG A 220 10.47 13.92 -6.25
N ALA A 221 10.52 13.34 -5.05
CA ALA A 221 9.45 13.48 -4.08
C ALA A 221 9.30 14.91 -3.57
N MET A 222 10.40 15.59 -3.26
CA MET A 222 10.38 17.01 -2.85
C MET A 222 9.80 17.91 -3.94
N LYS A 223 10.18 17.67 -5.19
CA LYS A 223 9.61 18.40 -6.33
C LYS A 223 8.13 18.13 -6.49
N ALA A 224 7.70 16.86 -6.41
CA ALA A 224 6.29 16.48 -6.50
C ALA A 224 5.44 17.12 -5.40
N ILE A 225 5.96 17.21 -4.17
CA ILE A 225 5.30 17.91 -3.05
C ILE A 225 5.18 19.41 -3.36
N ALA A 226 6.26 20.05 -3.79
CA ALA A 226 6.27 21.47 -4.10
C ALA A 226 5.30 21.82 -5.24
N ASP A 227 5.22 20.96 -6.25
CA ASP A 227 4.32 21.11 -7.40
C ASP A 227 2.87 20.68 -7.05
N GLY A 228 2.61 20.16 -5.84
CA GLY A 228 1.28 19.76 -5.37
C GLY A 228 0.72 18.51 -6.05
N LEU A 229 1.57 17.65 -6.61
CA LEU A 229 1.17 16.49 -7.42
C LEU A 229 0.48 15.38 -6.61
N PHE A 230 0.62 15.37 -5.28
CA PHE A 230 -0.03 14.41 -4.39
C PHE A 230 -1.36 14.89 -3.80
N LYS A 231 -1.78 16.15 -4.05
CA LYS A 231 -2.98 16.73 -3.42
C LYS A 231 -4.27 15.95 -3.72
N ASP A 232 -4.40 15.41 -4.93
CA ASP A 232 -5.60 14.69 -5.33
C ASP A 232 -5.70 13.29 -4.71
N GLU A 233 -4.58 12.70 -4.29
CA GLU A 233 -4.56 11.38 -3.67
C GLU A 233 -4.51 11.44 -2.14
N ILE A 234 -3.93 12.49 -1.54
CA ILE A 234 -3.82 12.63 -0.09
C ILE A 234 -5.13 13.11 0.54
N VAL A 235 -5.50 12.47 1.65
CA VAL A 235 -6.48 12.97 2.61
C VAL A 235 -5.76 13.36 3.90
N PRO A 236 -5.95 14.59 4.42
CA PRO A 236 -5.34 15.01 5.67
C PRO A 236 -5.77 14.16 6.87
N VAL A 237 -4.83 13.81 7.73
CA VAL A 237 -5.11 13.16 9.02
C VAL A 237 -5.17 14.21 10.11
N VAL A 238 -6.32 14.32 10.77
CA VAL A 238 -6.51 15.24 11.90
C VAL A 238 -6.08 14.55 13.18
N ILE A 239 -5.02 15.08 13.82
CA ILE A 239 -4.44 14.49 15.02
C ILE A 239 -4.78 15.38 16.22
N PRO A 240 -5.62 14.91 17.17
CA PRO A 240 -5.94 15.66 18.36
C PRO A 240 -4.70 15.98 19.19
N GLN A 241 -4.61 17.22 19.67
CA GLN A 241 -3.54 17.66 20.57
C GLN A 241 -4.09 18.09 21.92
N ARG A 242 -3.37 17.74 23.00
CA ARG A 242 -3.76 18.17 24.32
C ARG A 242 -3.56 19.69 24.48
N LYS A 243 -4.63 20.44 24.75
CA LYS A 243 -4.60 21.90 24.97
C LYS A 243 -4.09 22.75 23.80
N LYS A 244 -4.16 22.25 22.58
CA LYS A 244 -3.82 22.97 21.33
C LYS A 244 -4.83 22.60 20.25
N ASP A 245 -4.87 23.39 19.20
CA ASP A 245 -5.62 23.03 17.99
C ASP A 245 -5.11 21.70 17.41
N PRO A 246 -5.99 20.90 16.79
CA PRO A 246 -5.58 19.66 16.14
C PRO A 246 -4.48 19.90 15.12
N LEU A 247 -3.50 19.01 15.05
CA LEU A 247 -2.51 19.01 13.99
C LEU A 247 -3.13 18.44 12.71
N ILE A 248 -3.06 19.19 11.62
CA ILE A 248 -3.44 18.71 10.30
C ILE A 248 -2.19 18.14 9.64
N PHE A 249 -2.17 16.83 9.44
CA PHE A 249 -1.07 16.13 8.77
C PHE A 249 -1.50 15.80 7.34
N ASP A 250 -0.97 16.51 6.35
CA ASP A 250 -1.39 16.50 4.94
C ASP A 250 -0.25 16.32 3.94
N THR A 251 0.96 16.10 4.41
CA THR A 251 2.17 16.01 3.57
C THR A 251 3.02 14.83 4.01
N ASP A 252 3.58 14.08 3.05
CA ASP A 252 4.50 12.96 3.32
C ASP A 252 5.71 13.44 4.12
N GLU A 253 6.03 12.76 5.22
CA GLU A 253 6.94 13.27 6.25
C GLU A 253 8.41 12.92 6.02
N ARG A 254 8.68 11.91 5.16
CA ARG A 254 10.04 11.40 4.94
C ARG A 254 10.85 12.13 3.87
N PRO A 255 10.27 12.67 2.77
CA PRO A 255 11.04 13.37 1.76
C PRO A 255 11.88 14.51 2.35
N MET A 256 13.13 14.62 1.95
CA MET A 256 14.06 15.59 2.51
C MET A 256 15.06 16.09 1.46
N GLU A 257 15.58 17.28 1.68
CA GLU A 257 16.71 17.79 0.92
C GLU A 257 17.99 17.00 1.24
N THR A 258 18.51 16.29 0.26
CA THR A 258 19.72 15.49 0.41
C THR A 258 20.55 15.52 -0.88
N THR A 259 21.80 15.11 -0.79
CA THR A 259 22.74 14.98 -1.93
C THR A 259 23.52 13.68 -1.79
N VAL A 260 24.15 13.23 -2.86
CA VAL A 260 25.02 12.05 -2.86
C VAL A 260 26.14 12.18 -1.81
N GLU A 261 26.74 13.39 -1.67
CA GLU A 261 27.80 13.64 -0.69
C GLU A 261 27.30 13.54 0.76
N LYS A 262 26.04 13.92 1.03
CA LYS A 262 25.44 13.74 2.36
C LYS A 262 25.18 12.26 2.62
N MET A 263 24.67 11.52 1.63
CA MET A 263 24.41 10.08 1.75
C MET A 263 25.70 9.27 1.92
N ALA A 264 26.76 9.62 1.21
CA ALA A 264 28.08 8.96 1.31
C ALA A 264 28.67 8.94 2.73
N ARG A 265 28.24 9.88 3.59
CA ARG A 265 28.67 9.94 5.01
C ARG A 265 27.93 8.97 5.93
N LEU A 266 26.85 8.35 5.45
CA LEU A 266 26.07 7.40 6.25
C LEU A 266 26.82 6.07 6.37
N ARG A 267 26.72 5.47 7.55
CA ARG A 267 27.33 4.15 7.79
C ARG A 267 26.44 3.04 7.25
N PRO A 268 27.04 1.93 6.75
CA PRO A 268 26.28 0.72 6.44
C PRO A 268 25.42 0.28 7.62
N ALA A 269 24.17 -0.14 7.35
CA ALA A 269 23.21 -0.44 8.39
C ALA A 269 23.14 -1.94 8.75
N PHE A 270 23.47 -2.85 7.81
CA PHE A 270 23.19 -4.28 7.94
C PHE A 270 24.45 -5.16 7.90
N LYS A 271 25.51 -4.71 7.27
CA LYS A 271 26.79 -5.43 7.12
C LYS A 271 27.93 -4.47 7.41
N LYS A 272 28.96 -4.88 8.17
CA LYS A 272 30.05 -3.99 8.61
C LYS A 272 30.70 -3.22 7.46
N ASP A 273 30.98 -3.90 6.36
CA ASP A 273 31.60 -3.34 5.16
C ASP A 273 30.59 -3.36 3.99
N GLY A 274 29.31 -3.16 4.30
CA GLY A 274 28.23 -3.18 3.35
C GLY A 274 28.02 -1.84 2.62
N THR A 275 27.04 -1.83 1.74
CA THR A 275 26.71 -0.70 0.88
C THR A 275 25.32 -0.09 1.20
N VAL A 276 24.45 -0.86 1.87
CA VAL A 276 23.09 -0.44 2.21
C VAL A 276 23.08 0.43 3.47
N THR A 277 22.48 1.59 3.38
CA THR A 277 22.41 2.59 4.45
C THR A 277 20.99 3.08 4.66
N ALA A 278 20.74 3.87 5.70
CA ALA A 278 19.45 4.52 5.92
C ALA A 278 19.08 5.54 4.81
N GLY A 279 20.03 5.99 3.99
CA GLY A 279 19.80 6.93 2.89
C GLY A 279 19.39 6.24 1.59
N ASN A 280 19.82 5.01 1.37
CA ASN A 280 19.55 4.24 0.15
C ASN A 280 18.64 3.00 0.40
N ALA A 281 17.95 2.98 1.54
CA ALA A 281 16.91 2.03 1.91
C ALA A 281 15.59 2.76 2.15
N SER A 282 14.47 2.07 1.96
CA SER A 282 13.16 2.62 2.33
C SER A 282 13.04 2.88 3.82
N GLY A 283 12.09 3.72 4.22
CA GLY A 283 11.79 3.98 5.62
C GLY A 283 10.88 2.93 6.24
N ILE A 284 10.85 2.91 7.57
CA ILE A 284 9.80 2.31 8.38
C ILE A 284 8.71 3.37 8.52
N ASN A 285 7.47 3.06 8.14
CA ASN A 285 6.46 4.08 7.92
C ASN A 285 5.05 3.63 8.32
N ASP A 286 4.17 4.63 8.43
CA ASP A 286 2.77 4.51 8.84
C ASP A 286 1.89 5.14 7.77
N ALA A 287 0.94 4.42 7.18
CA ALA A 287 -0.04 4.96 6.22
C ALA A 287 -1.19 3.98 5.92
N ALA A 288 -2.21 4.50 5.25
CA ALA A 288 -3.26 3.73 4.61
C ALA A 288 -3.57 4.26 3.20
N ALA A 289 -4.04 3.39 2.32
CA ALA A 289 -4.53 3.73 0.99
C ALA A 289 -5.68 2.80 0.60
N ALA A 290 -6.69 3.34 -0.09
CA ALA A 290 -7.83 2.59 -0.59
C ALA A 290 -8.23 3.07 -1.98
N LEU A 291 -8.73 2.13 -2.79
CA LEU A 291 -9.29 2.35 -4.11
C LEU A 291 -10.71 1.78 -4.15
N LEU A 292 -11.58 2.42 -4.92
CA LEU A 292 -12.94 1.94 -5.20
C LEU A 292 -12.95 1.30 -6.58
N LEU A 293 -13.24 0.00 -6.61
CA LEU A 293 -13.35 -0.80 -7.82
C LEU A 293 -14.80 -1.20 -8.06
N MET A 294 -15.18 -1.26 -9.32
CA MET A 294 -16.48 -1.79 -9.74
C MET A 294 -16.44 -2.28 -11.18
N SER A 295 -17.50 -2.95 -11.63
CA SER A 295 -17.66 -3.25 -13.06
C SER A 295 -17.84 -1.94 -13.85
N ASP A 296 -17.37 -1.91 -15.10
CA ASP A 296 -17.57 -0.75 -15.99
C ASP A 296 -19.07 -0.42 -16.16
N GLU A 297 -19.92 -1.45 -16.22
CA GLU A 297 -21.37 -1.30 -16.27
C GLU A 297 -21.90 -0.58 -15.02
N LYS A 298 -21.43 -0.96 -13.83
CA LYS A 298 -21.85 -0.30 -12.57
C LYS A 298 -21.38 1.14 -12.51
N ALA A 299 -20.17 1.43 -12.96
CA ALA A 299 -19.65 2.80 -13.05
C ALA A 299 -20.54 3.67 -13.96
N LYS A 300 -20.89 3.17 -15.14
CA LYS A 300 -21.81 3.85 -16.07
C LYS A 300 -23.19 4.09 -15.46
N ASN A 301 -23.77 3.08 -14.80
CA ASN A 301 -25.08 3.19 -14.15
C ASN A 301 -25.10 4.24 -13.02
N LEU A 302 -23.97 4.43 -12.34
CA LEU A 302 -23.77 5.46 -11.32
C LEU A 302 -23.36 6.82 -11.90
N GLY A 303 -23.16 6.92 -13.22
CA GLY A 303 -22.67 8.15 -13.86
C GLY A 303 -21.22 8.51 -13.50
N LEU A 304 -20.44 7.56 -13.05
CA LEU A 304 -19.04 7.74 -12.67
C LEU A 304 -18.12 7.59 -13.88
N LYS A 305 -17.09 8.45 -13.93
CA LYS A 305 -16.03 8.34 -14.92
C LYS A 305 -14.93 7.44 -14.40
N PRO A 306 -14.63 6.28 -15.03
CA PRO A 306 -13.48 5.47 -14.68
C PRO A 306 -12.17 6.25 -14.81
N LEU A 307 -11.22 5.98 -13.91
CA LEU A 307 -9.86 6.50 -13.96
C LEU A 307 -8.98 5.60 -14.82
N VAL A 308 -8.99 4.31 -14.51
CA VAL A 308 -8.27 3.25 -15.23
C VAL A 308 -9.04 1.94 -15.10
N LYS A 309 -8.75 0.97 -15.98
CA LYS A 309 -9.13 -0.43 -15.78
C LYS A 309 -7.95 -1.25 -15.29
N ILE A 310 -8.22 -2.30 -14.52
CA ILE A 310 -7.23 -3.32 -14.14
C ILE A 310 -7.10 -4.28 -15.34
N ARG A 311 -6.07 -4.11 -16.15
CA ARG A 311 -5.86 -4.94 -17.32
C ARG A 311 -5.41 -6.35 -16.99
N ALA A 312 -4.36 -6.45 -16.17
CA ALA A 312 -3.82 -7.75 -15.77
C ALA A 312 -2.91 -7.61 -14.55
N PHE A 313 -2.66 -8.74 -13.90
CA PHE A 313 -1.66 -8.84 -12.83
C PHE A 313 -1.00 -10.23 -12.83
N SER A 314 0.17 -10.28 -12.21
CA SER A 314 0.93 -11.53 -12.05
C SER A 314 1.71 -11.52 -10.73
N TYR A 315 2.14 -12.69 -10.33
CA TYR A 315 3.07 -12.88 -9.23
C TYR A 315 4.00 -14.05 -9.52
N ALA A 316 5.20 -14.00 -8.92
CA ALA A 316 6.21 -15.02 -9.05
C ALA A 316 6.93 -15.24 -7.73
N GLY A 317 7.45 -16.45 -7.53
CA GLY A 317 8.35 -16.79 -6.43
C GLY A 317 9.78 -16.94 -6.94
N MET A 318 10.74 -16.74 -6.03
CA MET A 318 12.18 -16.91 -6.29
C MET A 318 12.94 -17.17 -4.98
N ASP A 319 14.25 -17.27 -5.03
CA ASP A 319 15.09 -17.44 -3.84
C ASP A 319 14.91 -16.26 -2.86
N PRO A 320 14.49 -16.52 -1.61
CA PRO A 320 14.32 -15.51 -0.58
C PRO A 320 15.57 -14.67 -0.29
N ALA A 321 16.78 -15.23 -0.46
CA ALA A 321 18.04 -14.52 -0.29
C ALA A 321 18.18 -13.30 -1.23
N TYR A 322 17.41 -13.27 -2.31
CA TYR A 322 17.37 -12.23 -3.33
C TYR A 322 15.96 -11.66 -3.54
N MET A 323 15.13 -11.62 -2.49
CA MET A 323 13.71 -11.25 -2.56
C MET A 323 13.45 -9.97 -3.34
N GLY A 324 14.39 -9.02 -3.30
CA GLY A 324 14.29 -7.74 -4.00
C GLY A 324 14.19 -7.87 -5.53
N LEU A 325 14.65 -8.99 -6.11
CA LEU A 325 14.53 -9.25 -7.55
C LEU A 325 13.16 -9.81 -7.97
N GLY A 326 12.25 -10.05 -7.02
CA GLY A 326 10.89 -10.57 -7.28
C GLY A 326 10.10 -9.83 -8.37
N PRO A 327 10.22 -8.51 -8.54
CA PRO A 327 9.61 -7.78 -9.66
C PRO A 327 9.98 -8.34 -11.02
N ILE A 328 11.23 -8.78 -11.23
CA ILE A 328 11.72 -9.24 -12.53
C ILE A 328 10.90 -10.40 -13.09
N PRO A 329 10.80 -11.57 -12.42
CA PRO A 329 10.00 -12.67 -12.94
C PRO A 329 8.50 -12.34 -12.95
N ALA A 330 7.99 -11.52 -12.04
CA ALA A 330 6.59 -11.13 -12.04
C ALA A 330 6.25 -10.26 -13.26
N VAL A 331 7.06 -9.24 -13.57
CA VAL A 331 6.87 -8.38 -14.76
C VAL A 331 7.07 -9.18 -16.04
N ARG A 332 8.16 -9.95 -16.18
CA ARG A 332 8.41 -10.76 -17.37
C ARG A 332 7.26 -11.73 -17.69
N LYS A 333 6.70 -12.37 -16.64
CA LYS A 333 5.52 -13.24 -16.77
C LYS A 333 4.30 -12.46 -17.27
N LEU A 334 4.10 -11.25 -16.77
CA LEU A 334 2.98 -10.39 -17.13
C LEU A 334 3.11 -9.88 -18.57
N LEU A 335 4.28 -9.38 -18.97
CA LEU A 335 4.59 -8.93 -20.33
C LEU A 335 4.35 -10.04 -21.36
N LYS A 336 4.83 -11.26 -21.07
CA LYS A 336 4.61 -12.41 -21.92
C LYS A 336 3.12 -12.76 -22.06
N LYS A 337 2.35 -12.71 -20.97
CA LYS A 337 0.92 -13.01 -20.96
C LYS A 337 0.12 -12.02 -21.80
N GLU A 338 0.46 -10.74 -21.71
CA GLU A 338 -0.26 -9.65 -22.38
C GLU A 338 0.31 -9.31 -23.78
N ASN A 339 1.38 -10.00 -24.20
CA ASN A 339 2.13 -9.73 -25.44
C ASN A 339 2.61 -8.27 -25.54
N LEU A 340 3.20 -7.78 -24.43
CA LEU A 340 3.73 -6.43 -24.29
C LEU A 340 5.24 -6.46 -24.05
N THR A 341 5.88 -5.30 -24.24
CA THR A 341 7.26 -5.01 -23.89
C THR A 341 7.30 -3.93 -22.80
N ILE A 342 8.45 -3.68 -22.19
CA ILE A 342 8.59 -2.62 -21.18
C ILE A 342 8.42 -1.20 -21.79
N ASP A 343 8.71 -1.05 -23.07
CA ASP A 343 8.62 0.22 -23.79
C ASP A 343 7.19 0.71 -24.01
N ASP A 344 6.20 -0.22 -23.95
CA ASP A 344 4.77 0.08 -24.12
C ASP A 344 4.20 0.91 -22.94
N PHE A 345 4.91 0.97 -21.81
CA PHE A 345 4.46 1.71 -20.65
C PHE A 345 4.90 3.17 -20.67
N GLY A 346 3.94 4.08 -20.45
CA GLY A 346 4.21 5.51 -20.31
C GLY A 346 4.52 5.95 -18.89
N ALA A 347 4.16 5.14 -17.88
CA ALA A 347 4.46 5.35 -16.47
C ALA A 347 4.72 4.01 -15.77
N ILE A 348 5.73 3.98 -14.88
CA ILE A 348 6.13 2.80 -14.12
C ILE A 348 6.32 3.17 -12.66
N GLU A 349 5.65 2.46 -11.75
CA GLU A 349 5.90 2.50 -10.32
C GLU A 349 6.56 1.20 -9.87
N LEU A 350 7.85 1.24 -9.58
CA LEU A 350 8.64 0.14 -9.02
C LEU A 350 8.99 0.49 -7.58
N ASN A 351 8.43 -0.23 -6.60
CA ASN A 351 8.71 0.08 -5.20
C ASN A 351 10.22 -0.02 -4.91
N GLU A 352 10.76 1.01 -4.27
CA GLU A 352 12.15 1.11 -3.86
C GLU A 352 12.30 0.65 -2.41
N ALA A 353 12.23 -0.67 -2.16
CA ALA A 353 12.51 -1.19 -0.82
C ALA A 353 13.98 -0.93 -0.44
N PHE A 354 14.89 -1.09 -1.40
CA PHE A 354 16.31 -0.78 -1.33
C PHE A 354 16.81 -0.30 -2.69
N ALA A 355 17.78 0.61 -2.72
CA ALA A 355 18.33 1.12 -3.97
C ALA A 355 18.99 0.01 -4.82
N SER A 356 19.74 -0.90 -4.21
CA SER A 356 20.37 -2.04 -4.92
C SER A 356 19.31 -2.91 -5.62
N GLN A 357 18.20 -3.14 -4.94
CA GLN A 357 17.06 -3.89 -5.50
C GLN A 357 16.43 -3.15 -6.69
N ALA A 358 16.15 -1.85 -6.55
CA ALA A 358 15.53 -1.06 -7.61
C ALA A 358 16.43 -0.94 -8.83
N ILE A 359 17.73 -0.67 -8.65
CA ILE A 359 18.72 -0.61 -9.73
C ILE A 359 18.80 -1.94 -10.49
N ALA A 360 18.87 -3.07 -9.77
CA ALA A 360 18.92 -4.39 -10.42
C ALA A 360 17.65 -4.66 -11.25
N CYS A 361 16.46 -4.32 -10.71
CA CYS A 361 15.20 -4.48 -11.43
C CYS A 361 15.11 -3.58 -12.67
N VAL A 362 15.51 -2.30 -12.56
CA VAL A 362 15.54 -1.36 -13.69
C VAL A 362 16.45 -1.88 -14.81
N ARG A 363 17.66 -2.33 -14.47
CA ARG A 363 18.62 -2.88 -15.43
C ARG A 363 18.12 -4.14 -16.14
N GLU A 364 17.61 -5.09 -15.39
CA GLU A 364 17.15 -6.38 -15.92
C GLU A 364 15.86 -6.29 -16.75
N LEU A 365 14.99 -5.35 -16.41
CA LEU A 365 13.74 -5.12 -17.12
C LEU A 365 13.91 -4.13 -18.28
N GLY A 366 15.01 -3.35 -18.30
CA GLY A 366 15.21 -2.29 -19.29
C GLY A 366 14.31 -1.07 -19.07
N CYS A 367 13.93 -0.79 -17.81
CA CYS A 367 13.04 0.33 -17.51
C CYS A 367 13.70 1.68 -17.78
N ASP A 368 12.98 2.57 -18.46
CA ASP A 368 13.38 3.97 -18.64
C ASP A 368 13.19 4.74 -17.32
N MET A 369 14.27 5.31 -16.80
CA MET A 369 14.24 6.07 -15.53
C MET A 369 13.42 7.36 -15.59
N GLU A 370 13.19 7.93 -16.77
CA GLU A 370 12.30 9.09 -16.92
C GLU A 370 10.82 8.73 -16.76
N LYS A 371 10.48 7.46 -17.02
CA LYS A 371 9.13 6.92 -16.85
C LYS A 371 8.95 6.21 -15.51
N THR A 372 10.04 5.87 -14.80
CA THR A 372 10.04 5.06 -13.59
C THR A 372 10.16 5.92 -12.35
N ASN A 373 9.22 5.77 -11.41
CA ASN A 373 9.21 6.47 -10.12
C ASN A 373 9.40 8.00 -10.26
N ALA A 374 8.69 8.60 -11.21
CA ALA A 374 8.87 10.01 -11.54
C ALA A 374 8.61 10.97 -10.36
N LEU A 375 7.86 10.52 -9.36
CA LEU A 375 7.51 11.28 -8.15
C LEU A 375 8.28 10.83 -6.89
N GLY A 376 9.32 9.99 -7.05
CA GLY A 376 9.93 9.27 -5.95
C GLY A 376 9.11 8.03 -5.56
N SER A 377 9.66 7.15 -4.74
CA SER A 377 8.99 5.92 -4.31
C SER A 377 9.38 5.52 -2.87
N GLY A 378 9.63 4.23 -2.61
CA GLY A 378 9.82 3.70 -1.25
C GLY A 378 10.95 4.33 -0.46
N ILE A 379 12.06 4.72 -1.09
CA ILE A 379 13.19 5.37 -0.41
C ILE A 379 12.79 6.75 0.11
N SER A 380 12.15 7.56 -0.71
CA SER A 380 11.82 8.94 -0.37
C SER A 380 10.46 9.08 0.31
N ILE A 381 9.40 8.48 -0.24
CA ILE A 381 8.04 8.61 0.30
C ILE A 381 7.88 7.70 1.52
N GLY A 382 8.42 6.48 1.45
CA GLY A 382 8.33 5.49 2.52
C GLY A 382 7.68 4.18 2.10
N HIS A 383 7.81 3.17 2.99
CA HIS A 383 7.36 1.81 2.72
C HIS A 383 6.55 1.20 3.88
N PRO A 384 5.33 1.73 4.18
CA PRO A 384 4.40 1.08 5.10
C PRO A 384 3.93 -0.24 4.46
N ILE A 385 4.49 -1.37 4.91
CA ILE A 385 4.53 -2.63 4.14
C ILE A 385 3.17 -3.11 3.66
N GLY A 386 2.15 -3.15 4.50
CA GLY A 386 0.78 -3.56 4.11
C GLY A 386 0.06 -2.58 3.19
N CYS A 387 0.44 -1.29 3.23
CA CYS A 387 -0.16 -0.22 2.44
C CYS A 387 0.51 -0.02 1.08
N SER A 388 1.82 -0.27 0.97
CA SER A 388 2.65 0.16 -0.15
C SER A 388 2.14 -0.26 -1.52
N GLY A 389 1.63 -1.50 -1.67
CA GLY A 389 1.08 -1.97 -2.94
C GLY A 389 -0.13 -1.16 -3.42
N ALA A 390 -0.99 -0.71 -2.51
CA ALA A 390 -2.11 0.17 -2.84
C ALA A 390 -1.64 1.61 -3.11
N ARG A 391 -0.67 2.11 -2.32
CA ARG A 391 -0.10 3.44 -2.48
C ARG A 391 0.54 3.62 -3.87
N ILE A 392 1.43 2.69 -4.28
CA ILE A 392 2.09 2.81 -5.60
C ILE A 392 1.09 2.67 -6.74
N THR A 393 0.06 1.83 -6.59
CA THR A 393 -1.01 1.70 -7.59
C THR A 393 -1.78 3.01 -7.74
N LEU A 394 -2.12 3.66 -6.63
CA LEU A 394 -2.83 4.95 -6.64
C LEU A 394 -1.96 6.07 -7.25
N THR A 395 -0.68 6.15 -6.87
CA THR A 395 0.26 7.13 -7.43
C THR A 395 0.45 6.91 -8.94
N LEU A 396 0.54 5.65 -9.40
CA LEU A 396 0.60 5.32 -10.83
C LEU A 396 -0.63 5.82 -11.58
N ILE A 397 -1.83 5.64 -11.03
CA ILE A 397 -3.08 6.19 -11.63
C ILE A 397 -2.96 7.71 -11.81
N GLY A 398 -2.51 8.41 -10.78
CA GLY A 398 -2.30 9.85 -10.85
C GLY A 398 -1.30 10.26 -11.94
N GLU A 399 -0.19 9.53 -12.08
CA GLU A 399 0.81 9.75 -13.13
C GLU A 399 0.26 9.48 -14.53
N MET A 400 -0.46 8.36 -14.71
CA MET A 400 -1.09 8.03 -15.98
C MET A 400 -2.04 9.13 -16.45
N MET A 401 -2.87 9.63 -15.54
CA MET A 401 -3.82 10.70 -15.85
C MET A 401 -3.12 12.02 -16.19
N ARG A 402 -2.09 12.42 -15.41
CA ARG A 402 -1.34 13.67 -15.67
C ARG A 402 -0.59 13.65 -16.98
N LYS A 403 0.02 12.51 -17.32
CA LYS A 403 0.82 12.34 -18.54
C LYS A 403 -0.02 11.92 -19.75
N ASN A 404 -1.30 11.62 -19.55
CA ASN A 404 -2.22 11.10 -20.56
C ASN A 404 -1.61 9.87 -21.28
N VAL A 405 -1.14 8.90 -20.51
CA VAL A 405 -0.54 7.66 -21.02
C VAL A 405 -1.50 6.51 -20.93
N GLU A 406 -1.46 5.63 -21.95
CA GLU A 406 -2.40 4.52 -22.09
C GLU A 406 -2.13 3.39 -21.10
N LEU A 407 -0.86 3.00 -20.92
CA LEU A 407 -0.47 1.87 -20.07
C LEU A 407 0.44 2.32 -18.94
N GLY A 408 0.15 1.80 -17.75
CA GLY A 408 0.95 1.94 -16.54
C GLY A 408 1.30 0.58 -15.94
N LEU A 409 2.50 0.47 -15.36
CA LEU A 409 2.99 -0.73 -14.69
C LEU A 409 3.33 -0.41 -13.22
N ALA A 410 2.71 -1.11 -12.28
CA ALA A 410 3.13 -1.12 -10.88
C ALA A 410 3.76 -2.47 -10.52
N SER A 411 4.88 -2.46 -9.80
CA SER A 411 5.51 -3.69 -9.31
C SER A 411 6.24 -3.48 -8.00
N LEU A 412 6.32 -4.55 -7.20
CA LEU A 412 7.06 -4.55 -5.94
C LEU A 412 7.61 -5.94 -5.60
N CYS A 413 8.74 -5.93 -4.88
CA CYS A 413 9.30 -7.11 -4.24
C CYS A 413 8.51 -7.45 -2.97
N ILE A 414 8.62 -8.68 -2.52
CA ILE A 414 7.87 -9.23 -1.39
C ILE A 414 8.82 -10.08 -0.55
N GLY A 415 8.85 -9.86 0.73
CA GLY A 415 9.60 -10.69 1.67
C GLY A 415 9.28 -12.18 1.53
N GLY A 416 10.26 -13.05 1.77
CA GLY A 416 10.15 -14.48 1.53
C GLY A 416 10.34 -14.88 0.06
N GLY A 417 10.94 -14.00 -0.77
CA GLY A 417 11.34 -14.33 -2.16
C GLY A 417 10.20 -14.36 -3.15
N GLN A 418 9.41 -13.27 -3.23
CA GLN A 418 8.33 -13.15 -4.19
C GLN A 418 8.31 -11.77 -4.87
N GLY A 419 7.53 -11.64 -5.92
CA GLY A 419 7.21 -10.36 -6.56
C GLY A 419 5.79 -10.34 -7.09
N MET A 420 5.25 -9.14 -7.24
CA MET A 420 3.94 -8.91 -7.85
C MET A 420 4.01 -7.74 -8.82
N ALA A 421 3.26 -7.82 -9.91
CA ALA A 421 3.13 -6.77 -10.91
C ALA A 421 1.66 -6.64 -11.36
N MET A 422 1.27 -5.41 -11.71
CA MET A 422 -0.07 -5.06 -12.18
C MET A 422 0.04 -4.07 -13.34
N ILE A 423 -0.73 -4.30 -14.40
CA ILE A 423 -0.91 -3.40 -15.54
C ILE A 423 -2.24 -2.68 -15.38
N LEU A 424 -2.17 -1.37 -15.46
CA LEU A 424 -3.32 -0.48 -15.57
C LEU A 424 -3.42 0.05 -17.00
N GLU A 425 -4.65 0.23 -17.48
CA GLU A 425 -4.93 0.78 -18.81
C GLU A 425 -5.90 1.95 -18.67
N ALA A 426 -5.65 3.04 -19.39
CA ALA A 426 -6.52 4.21 -19.41
C ALA A 426 -7.93 3.87 -19.94
N CYS A 427 -8.96 4.58 -19.45
CA CYS A 427 -10.36 4.42 -19.87
C CYS A 427 -10.79 5.51 -20.85
#